data_643223d81630e56f3331037d4e16266f
#
_entry.id   643223d81630e56f3331037d4e16266f
#
_cell.length_a   1.000
_cell.length_b   1.000
_cell.length_c   1.000
_cell.angle_alpha   90.00
_cell.angle_beta   90.00
_cell.angle_gamma   90.00
#
_symmetry.space_group_name_H-M   'P 1'
#
loop_
_entity.id
_entity.type
_entity.pdbx_description
1 polymer ?
#
loop_
_entity_poly.entity_id
_entity_poly.type
_entity_poly.pdbx_seq_one_letter_code
_entity_poly.pdbx_strand_id
1 'polypeptide(L)'
;MTQGYDTFLAATANDRRDAFVAAGRRLGAAEQNIEKDFWVCWTLDALFNGLPAGGPRLLFKGGTSLSKAFGLISRFSEDIDITVFRDDLGQGAHAADLEALSGKKRRARLDAIRAACQAYIAGTLTGQLIEI
;
A
#
# COMPACT_ATOMS: atom_id res chain seq x y z
N MET A 1 -3.34 12.65 6.92
CA MET A 1 -2.43 12.87 5.77
C MET A 1 -1.51 14.05 6.06
N THR A 2 -0.34 14.07 5.49
CA THR A 2 0.63 15.16 5.68
C THR A 2 0.18 16.41 4.91
N GLN A 3 0.20 17.57 5.54
CA GLN A 3 -0.21 18.85 4.95
C GLN A 3 0.50 19.16 3.60
N GLY A 4 1.74 18.68 3.43
CA GLY A 4 2.48 18.84 2.18
C GLY A 4 1.82 18.18 0.97
N TYR A 5 1.19 17.03 1.15
CA TYR A 5 0.45 16.37 0.08
C TYR A 5 -0.79 17.16 -0.32
N ASP A 6 -1.54 17.65 0.65
CA ASP A 6 -2.74 18.45 0.38
C ASP A 6 -2.41 19.72 -0.39
N THR A 7 -1.37 20.43 0.02
CA THR A 7 -0.87 21.62 -0.67
C THR A 7 -0.48 21.31 -2.12
N PHE A 8 0.28 20.23 -2.33
CA PHE A 8 0.72 19.81 -3.67
C PHE A 8 -0.48 19.42 -4.56
N LEU A 9 -1.43 18.65 -4.02
CA LEU A 9 -2.60 18.19 -4.78
C LEU A 9 -3.56 19.34 -5.12
N ALA A 10 -3.59 20.39 -4.31
CA ALA A 10 -4.36 21.59 -4.58
C ALA A 10 -3.76 22.51 -5.65
N ALA A 11 -2.48 22.30 -6.01
CA ALA A 11 -1.82 23.06 -7.05
C ALA A 11 -2.39 22.72 -8.45
N THR A 12 -2.14 23.60 -9.42
CA THR A 12 -2.55 23.35 -10.81
C THR A 12 -1.83 22.15 -11.40
N ALA A 13 -2.42 21.53 -12.42
CA ALA A 13 -1.76 20.41 -13.13
C ALA A 13 -0.39 20.81 -13.70
N ASN A 14 -0.27 22.03 -14.24
CA ASN A 14 1.00 22.55 -14.76
C ASN A 14 2.04 22.72 -13.65
N ASP A 15 1.66 23.29 -12.51
CA ASP A 15 2.58 23.46 -11.39
C ASP A 15 3.06 22.14 -10.83
N ARG A 16 2.18 21.15 -10.73
CA ARG A 16 2.56 19.78 -10.33
C ARG A 16 3.54 19.15 -11.30
N ARG A 17 3.28 19.27 -12.60
CA ARG A 17 4.17 18.77 -13.64
C ARG A 17 5.54 19.44 -13.58
N ASP A 18 5.58 20.77 -13.45
CA ASP A 18 6.82 21.54 -13.35
C ASP A 18 7.64 21.09 -12.13
N ALA A 19 6.98 20.79 -11.02
CA ALA A 19 7.63 20.26 -9.83
C ALA A 19 8.27 18.89 -10.08
N PHE A 20 7.59 17.99 -10.78
CA PHE A 20 8.15 16.68 -11.16
C PHE A 20 9.33 16.82 -12.10
N VAL A 21 9.25 17.71 -13.09
CA VAL A 21 10.37 18.00 -14.01
C VAL A 21 11.59 18.55 -13.24
N ALA A 22 11.37 19.51 -12.37
CA ALA A 22 12.45 20.10 -11.55
C ALA A 22 13.10 19.06 -10.63
N ALA A 23 12.32 18.23 -9.97
CA ALA A 23 12.82 17.15 -9.13
C ALA A 23 13.60 16.12 -9.94
N GLY A 24 13.11 15.76 -11.11
CA GLY A 24 13.78 14.83 -12.02
C GLY A 24 15.16 15.35 -12.47
N ARG A 25 15.27 16.63 -12.80
CA ARG A 25 16.54 17.26 -13.13
C ARG A 25 17.53 17.24 -11.98
N ARG A 26 17.06 17.54 -10.78
CA ARG A 26 17.90 17.55 -9.58
C ARG A 26 18.39 16.16 -9.19
N LEU A 27 17.55 15.13 -9.35
CA LEU A 27 17.82 13.75 -8.95
C LEU A 27 18.39 12.88 -10.08
N GLY A 28 18.46 13.41 -11.31
CA GLY A 28 18.90 12.63 -12.47
C GLY A 28 17.94 11.52 -12.86
N ALA A 29 16.63 11.73 -12.71
CA ALA A 29 15.58 10.75 -13.01
C ALA A 29 14.55 11.32 -13.97
N ALA A 30 13.87 10.43 -14.72
CA ALA A 30 12.76 10.83 -15.59
C ALA A 30 11.56 11.32 -14.78
N GLU A 31 10.84 12.32 -15.30
CA GLU A 31 9.69 12.91 -14.60
C GLU A 31 8.60 11.86 -14.29
N GLN A 32 8.39 10.88 -15.16
CA GLN A 32 7.43 9.80 -14.94
C GLN A 32 7.79 8.95 -13.71
N ASN A 33 9.08 8.70 -13.50
CA ASN A 33 9.54 7.95 -12.33
C ASN A 33 9.37 8.75 -11.03
N ILE A 34 9.58 10.07 -11.10
CA ILE A 34 9.33 10.97 -9.96
C ILE A 34 7.84 10.99 -9.61
N GLU A 35 6.97 11.09 -10.61
CA GLU A 35 5.53 11.07 -10.41
C GLU A 35 5.05 9.75 -9.79
N LYS A 36 5.51 8.62 -10.31
CA LYS A 36 5.19 7.29 -9.75
C LYS A 36 5.67 7.18 -8.30
N ASP A 37 6.87 7.63 -8.01
CA ASP A 37 7.41 7.65 -6.65
C ASP A 37 6.57 8.51 -5.70
N PHE A 38 6.11 9.66 -6.17
CA PHE A 38 5.19 10.51 -5.43
C PHE A 38 3.91 9.76 -5.05
N TRP A 39 3.27 9.07 -6.00
CA TRP A 39 2.04 8.34 -5.76
C TRP A 39 2.25 7.13 -4.84
N VAL A 40 3.40 6.47 -4.93
CA VAL A 40 3.78 5.42 -3.97
C VAL A 40 3.85 6.00 -2.56
N CYS A 41 4.55 7.11 -2.37
CA CYS A 41 4.67 7.76 -1.07
C CYS A 41 3.32 8.26 -0.54
N TRP A 42 2.50 8.86 -1.39
CA TRP A 42 1.15 9.30 -1.02
C TRP A 42 0.29 8.11 -0.57
N THR A 43 0.32 7.03 -1.32
CA THR A 43 -0.47 5.83 -1.00
C THR A 43 -0.03 5.22 0.33
N LEU A 44 1.28 5.16 0.58
CA LEU A 44 1.81 4.67 1.85
C LEU A 44 1.38 5.56 3.03
N ASP A 45 1.43 6.87 2.85
CA ASP A 45 0.97 7.79 3.89
C ASP A 45 -0.54 7.62 4.15
N ALA A 46 -1.33 7.48 3.10
CA ALA A 46 -2.78 7.22 3.22
C ALA A 46 -3.07 5.90 3.96
N LEU A 47 -2.37 4.82 3.60
CA LEU A 47 -2.59 3.50 4.20
C LEU A 47 -2.18 3.42 5.67
N PHE A 48 -1.08 4.07 6.05
CA PHE A 48 -0.51 3.93 7.40
C PHE A 48 -0.84 5.10 8.33
N ASN A 49 -1.24 6.25 7.81
CA ASN A 49 -1.55 7.44 8.61
C ASN A 49 -2.92 8.04 8.33
N GLY A 50 -3.56 7.72 7.22
CA GLY A 50 -4.80 8.36 6.77
C GLY A 50 -6.08 7.55 7.00
N LEU A 51 -5.99 6.26 7.26
CA LEU A 51 -7.16 5.42 7.46
C LEU A 51 -7.78 5.63 8.84
N PRO A 52 -9.12 5.45 8.96
CA PRO A 52 -9.78 5.47 10.27
C PRO A 52 -9.22 4.42 11.22
N ALA A 53 -9.22 4.73 12.53
CA ALA A 53 -8.81 3.79 13.55
C ALA A 53 -9.76 2.58 13.61
N GLY A 54 -9.25 1.44 14.08
CA GLY A 54 -10.03 0.21 14.29
C GLY A 54 -10.12 -0.72 13.10
N GLY A 55 -9.50 -0.37 11.97
CA GLY A 55 -9.39 -1.29 10.82
C GLY A 55 -8.33 -2.38 11.02
N PRO A 56 -8.24 -3.32 10.06
CA PRO A 56 -7.22 -4.36 10.11
C PRO A 56 -5.82 -3.77 10.06
N ARG A 57 -4.89 -4.42 10.76
CA ARG A 57 -3.47 -4.07 10.69
C ARG A 57 -2.92 -4.37 9.29
N LEU A 58 -2.04 -3.49 8.84
CA LEU A 58 -1.35 -3.61 7.56
C LEU A 58 0.15 -3.73 7.79
N LEU A 59 0.82 -4.49 6.93
CA LEU A 59 2.27 -4.62 6.92
C LEU A 59 2.79 -4.28 5.52
N PHE A 60 3.71 -3.32 5.44
CA PHE A 60 4.39 -2.96 4.21
C PHE A 60 5.59 -3.86 3.98
N LYS A 61 5.68 -4.47 2.82
CA LYS A 61 6.71 -5.43 2.44
C LYS A 61 7.16 -5.28 0.99
N GLY A 62 8.05 -6.17 0.53
CA GLY A 62 8.52 -6.24 -0.84
C GLY A 62 9.65 -5.26 -1.17
N GLY A 63 9.95 -5.10 -2.48
CA GLY A 63 11.03 -4.26 -2.96
C GLY A 63 10.87 -2.78 -2.64
N THR A 64 9.66 -2.26 -2.68
CA THR A 64 9.36 -0.87 -2.30
C THR A 64 9.60 -0.65 -0.81
N SER A 65 9.28 -1.62 0.05
CA SER A 65 9.61 -1.56 1.48
C SER A 65 11.11 -1.50 1.70
N LEU A 66 11.89 -2.33 1.01
CA LEU A 66 13.35 -2.33 1.11
C LEU A 66 13.95 -0.98 0.67
N SER A 67 13.41 -0.38 -0.39
CA SER A 67 13.84 0.92 -0.88
C SER A 67 13.43 2.08 0.01
N LYS A 68 12.14 2.16 0.39
CA LYS A 68 11.54 3.32 1.07
C LYS A 68 11.72 3.30 2.58
N ALA A 69 11.47 2.16 3.22
CA ALA A 69 11.51 2.08 4.68
C ALA A 69 12.92 1.77 5.23
N PHE A 70 13.69 0.96 4.52
CA PHE A 70 14.99 0.49 4.99
C PHE A 70 16.18 1.04 4.22
N GLY A 71 15.98 1.65 3.05
CA GLY A 71 17.06 2.19 2.23
C GLY A 71 18.06 1.15 1.72
N LEU A 72 17.68 -0.14 1.68
CA LEU A 72 18.56 -1.24 1.34
C LEU A 72 18.80 -1.38 -0.16
N ILE A 73 17.92 -0.83 -0.99
CA ILE A 73 18.07 -0.80 -2.44
C ILE A 73 17.76 0.59 -2.98
N SER A 74 18.54 1.03 -3.96
CA SER A 74 18.43 2.36 -4.60
C SER A 74 17.82 2.21 -5.99
N ARG A 75 16.55 1.87 -6.07
CA ARG A 75 15.82 1.79 -7.34
C ARG A 75 14.40 2.31 -7.17
N PHE A 76 13.81 2.75 -8.27
CA PHE A 76 12.38 3.02 -8.29
C PHE A 76 11.60 1.72 -8.24
N SER A 77 10.54 1.71 -7.45
CA SER A 77 9.58 0.61 -7.39
C SER A 77 8.18 1.20 -7.47
N GLU A 78 7.37 0.63 -8.33
CA GLU A 78 6.00 1.10 -8.59
C GLU A 78 4.96 0.32 -7.79
N ASP A 79 5.33 -0.87 -7.33
CA ASP A 79 4.43 -1.77 -6.64
C ASP A 79 4.49 -1.55 -5.14
N ILE A 80 3.34 -1.61 -4.51
CA ILE A 80 3.21 -1.56 -3.05
C ILE A 80 2.64 -2.91 -2.60
N ASP A 81 3.47 -3.69 -1.92
CA ASP A 81 3.08 -4.97 -1.37
C ASP A 81 2.62 -4.81 0.07
N ILE A 82 1.37 -5.11 0.32
CA ILE A 82 0.76 -4.98 1.64
C ILE A 82 0.23 -6.33 2.10
N THR A 83 0.55 -6.69 3.32
CA THR A 83 -0.13 -7.78 4.02
C THR A 83 -1.23 -7.19 4.88
N VAL A 84 -2.44 -7.71 4.72
CA VAL A 84 -3.56 -7.46 5.63
C VAL A 84 -3.59 -8.60 6.62
N PHE A 85 -3.55 -8.29 7.92
CA PHE A 85 -3.54 -9.34 8.96
C PHE A 85 -4.87 -10.07 8.99
N ARG A 86 -4.85 -11.36 8.68
CA ARG A 86 -6.05 -12.22 8.61
C ARG A 86 -6.81 -12.32 9.93
N ASP A 87 -6.12 -12.23 11.05
CA ASP A 87 -6.75 -12.23 12.38
C ASP A 87 -7.74 -11.07 12.54
N ASP A 88 -7.39 -9.91 11.98
CA ASP A 88 -8.20 -8.70 12.07
C ASP A 88 -9.37 -8.70 11.06
N LEU A 89 -9.41 -9.69 10.16
CA LEU A 89 -10.52 -9.94 9.23
C LEU A 89 -11.44 -11.07 9.71
N GLY A 90 -11.27 -11.53 10.94
CA GLY A 90 -12.03 -12.67 11.48
C GLY A 90 -11.63 -14.02 10.88
N GLN A 91 -10.43 -14.10 10.29
CA GLN A 91 -9.91 -15.28 9.59
C GLN A 91 -8.63 -15.81 10.25
N GLY A 92 -8.49 -15.63 11.56
CA GLY A 92 -7.33 -16.13 12.30
C GLY A 92 -7.14 -17.63 12.15
N ALA A 93 -5.91 -18.06 11.90
CA ALA A 93 -5.53 -19.46 11.84
C ALA A 93 -4.05 -19.62 12.16
N HIS A 94 -3.73 -20.59 13.02
CA HIS A 94 -2.33 -20.96 13.28
C HIS A 94 -1.82 -21.89 12.18
N ALA A 95 -0.54 -21.78 11.83
CA ALA A 95 0.08 -22.64 10.81
C ALA A 95 -0.08 -24.13 11.14
N ALA A 96 0.09 -24.52 12.40
CA ALA A 96 -0.08 -25.90 12.85
C ALA A 96 -1.52 -26.41 12.60
N ASP A 97 -2.52 -25.59 12.83
CA ASP A 97 -3.93 -25.96 12.59
C ASP A 97 -4.21 -26.15 11.09
N LEU A 98 -3.63 -25.29 10.24
CA LEU A 98 -3.74 -25.41 8.79
C LEU A 98 -3.05 -26.69 8.28
N GLU A 99 -1.88 -27.01 8.80
CA GLU A 99 -1.15 -28.22 8.44
C GLU A 99 -1.88 -29.50 8.85
N ALA A 100 -2.63 -29.46 9.95
CA ALA A 100 -3.41 -30.59 10.44
C ALA A 100 -4.67 -30.89 9.60
N LEU A 101 -5.12 -29.96 8.75
CA LEU A 101 -6.27 -30.15 7.88
C LEU A 101 -5.94 -31.05 6.68
N SER A 102 -6.96 -31.76 6.16
CA SER A 102 -6.86 -32.41 4.87
C SER A 102 -6.57 -31.40 3.76
N GLY A 103 -6.00 -31.82 2.64
CA GLY A 103 -5.71 -30.93 1.52
C GLY A 103 -6.91 -30.15 1.04
N LYS A 104 -8.08 -30.78 0.97
CA LYS A 104 -9.36 -30.15 0.58
C LYS A 104 -9.81 -29.09 1.59
N LYS A 105 -9.79 -29.40 2.88
CA LYS A 105 -10.17 -28.48 3.94
C LYS A 105 -9.20 -27.30 4.07
N ARG A 106 -7.91 -27.57 3.93
CA ARG A 106 -6.88 -26.54 3.92
C ARG A 106 -7.09 -25.55 2.78
N ARG A 107 -7.34 -26.04 1.57
CA ARG A 107 -7.62 -25.19 0.40
C ARG A 107 -8.85 -24.32 0.64
N ALA A 108 -9.94 -24.91 1.14
CA ALA A 108 -11.16 -24.16 1.45
C ALA A 108 -10.90 -23.06 2.48
N ARG A 109 -10.09 -23.34 3.51
CA ARG A 109 -9.72 -22.35 4.53
C ARG A 109 -8.88 -21.23 3.97
N LEU A 110 -7.88 -21.55 3.14
CA LEU A 110 -7.03 -20.55 2.48
C LEU A 110 -7.82 -19.68 1.49
N ASP A 111 -8.77 -20.29 0.76
CA ASP A 111 -9.66 -19.56 -0.15
C ASP A 111 -10.58 -18.60 0.62
N ALA A 112 -11.06 -18.99 1.79
CA ALA A 112 -11.86 -18.11 2.66
C ALA A 112 -11.04 -16.92 3.17
N ILE A 113 -9.79 -17.13 3.56
CA ILE A 113 -8.86 -16.06 3.95
C ILE A 113 -8.62 -15.10 2.79
N ARG A 114 -8.36 -15.62 1.60
CA ARG A 114 -8.17 -14.83 0.38
C ARG A 114 -9.42 -14.01 0.07
N ALA A 115 -10.58 -14.63 0.08
CA ALA A 115 -11.85 -13.96 -0.21
C ALA A 115 -12.13 -12.82 0.77
N ALA A 116 -11.87 -13.02 2.07
CA ALA A 116 -12.02 -11.97 3.08
C ALA A 116 -11.06 -10.79 2.83
N CYS A 117 -9.82 -11.06 2.47
CA CYS A 117 -8.84 -10.02 2.13
C CYS A 117 -9.25 -9.24 0.88
N GLN A 118 -9.67 -9.94 -0.17
CA GLN A 118 -10.13 -9.31 -1.41
C GLN A 118 -11.38 -8.46 -1.20
N ALA A 119 -12.32 -8.93 -0.39
CA ALA A 119 -13.53 -8.19 -0.05
C ALA A 119 -13.21 -6.91 0.74
N TYR A 120 -12.28 -6.98 1.68
CA TYR A 120 -11.79 -5.80 2.42
C TYR A 120 -11.15 -4.78 1.47
N ILE A 121 -10.26 -5.20 0.60
CA ILE A 121 -9.56 -4.32 -0.35
C ILE A 121 -10.54 -3.68 -1.32
N ALA A 122 -11.41 -4.47 -1.96
CA ALA A 122 -12.34 -3.98 -2.96
C ALA A 122 -13.47 -3.11 -2.38
N GLY A 123 -13.86 -3.35 -1.15
CA GLY A 123 -14.94 -2.63 -0.47
C GLY A 123 -14.45 -1.54 0.47
N THR A 124 -14.17 -1.92 1.71
CA THR A 124 -13.86 -0.97 2.79
C THR A 124 -12.63 -0.13 2.51
N LEU A 125 -11.50 -0.76 2.17
CA LEU A 125 -10.26 -0.03 1.94
C LEU A 125 -10.36 0.93 0.76
N THR A 126 -10.91 0.48 -0.36
CA THR A 126 -11.10 1.34 -1.53
C THR A 126 -11.99 2.54 -1.21
N GLY A 127 -13.11 2.31 -0.52
CA GLY A 127 -13.99 3.40 -0.10
C GLY A 127 -13.28 4.41 0.80
N GLN A 128 -12.51 3.95 1.76
CA GLN A 128 -11.77 4.83 2.67
C GLN A 128 -10.67 5.63 1.95
N LEU A 129 -9.98 5.03 0.99
CA LEU A 129 -8.95 5.73 0.20
C LEU A 129 -9.55 6.82 -0.72
N ILE A 130 -10.74 6.59 -1.25
CA ILE A 130 -11.44 7.58 -2.09
C ILE A 130 -11.82 8.82 -1.28
N GLU A 131 -12.09 8.68 0.01
CA GLU A 131 -12.46 9.79 0.89
C GLU A 131 -11.28 10.62 1.40
N ILE A 132 -10.06 10.15 1.23
CA ILE A 132 -8.86 10.87 1.61
C ILE A 132 -8.51 11.93 0.56
#